data_fbbbbb99f3d012776b0dfa2c5b8e421a
#
_entry.id   fbbbbb99f3d012776b0dfa2c5b8e421a
#
_cell.length_a   1.000
_cell.length_b   1.000
_cell.length_c   1.000
_cell.angle_alpha   90.00
_cell.angle_beta   90.00
_cell.angle_gamma   90.00
#
_symmetry.space_group_name_H-M   'P 1'
#
loop_
_entity.id
_entity.type
_entity.pdbx_description
1 polymer ?
#
loop_
_entity_poly.entity_id
_entity_poly.type
_entity_poly.pdbx_seq_one_letter_code
_entity_poly.pdbx_strand_id
1 'polypeptide(L)'
;MKNEKSVDRIIQVNDICIGENIRAQREKLKIRQIDMVAKLQVEGIDISIYSYNRIEKGTQNPTVSMLCACCRIFKCDMNTLFAI
;
A
#
# COMPACT_ATOMS: atom_id res chain seq x y z
N MET A 1 11.39 -24.00 2.80
CA MET A 1 11.44 -23.37 2.83
C MET A 1 11.45 -22.37 3.13
N LYS A 2 11.56 -21.91 3.16
CA LYS A 2 11.65 -21.09 3.51
C LYS A 2 11.73 -19.99 3.80
N ASN A 3 11.55 -19.51 3.41
CA ASN A 3 11.94 -18.33 3.89
C ASN A 3 10.90 -17.44 4.39
N GLU A 4 10.71 -17.46 5.57
CA GLU A 4 9.59 -16.89 6.18
C GLU A 4 9.68 -15.44 6.43
N LYS A 5 10.83 -14.89 6.30
CA LYS A 5 10.99 -13.50 6.60
C LYS A 5 10.26 -12.59 5.70
N SER A 6 9.95 -13.03 4.51
CA SER A 6 9.33 -12.18 3.54
C SER A 6 7.86 -12.46 3.36
N VAL A 7 7.27 -13.27 4.22
CA VAL A 7 5.89 -13.67 3.99
C VAL A 7 4.89 -12.54 4.13
N ASP A 8 5.26 -11.46 4.82
CA ASP A 8 4.39 -10.34 4.96
C ASP A 8 4.33 -9.47 3.75
N ARG A 9 5.26 -9.62 2.79
CA ARG A 9 5.33 -8.70 1.67
C ARG A 9 4.68 -9.31 0.44
N ILE A 10 3.95 -8.45 -0.27
CA ILE A 10 3.32 -8.83 -1.52
C ILE A 10 4.31 -8.58 -2.64
N ILE A 11 4.62 -9.62 -3.39
CA ILE A 11 5.49 -9.50 -4.54
C ILE A 11 4.61 -9.31 -5.76
N GLN A 12 4.77 -8.18 -6.40
CA GLN A 12 3.95 -7.84 -7.56
C GLN A 12 4.47 -8.58 -8.77
N VAL A 13 3.57 -9.21 -9.50
CA VAL A 13 3.92 -9.98 -10.69
C VAL A 13 3.06 -9.55 -11.86
N ASN A 14 3.53 -9.88 -13.04
CA ASN A 14 2.85 -9.55 -14.28
C ASN A 14 2.65 -8.03 -14.37
N ASP A 15 1.48 -7.60 -14.69
CA ASP A 15 1.20 -6.19 -14.86
C ASP A 15 0.42 -5.59 -13.72
N ILE A 16 0.38 -6.26 -12.59
CA ILE A 16 -0.33 -5.73 -11.43
C ILE A 16 0.54 -4.67 -10.77
N CYS A 17 0.06 -3.46 -10.73
CA CYS A 17 0.79 -2.33 -10.17
C CYS A 17 0.07 -1.83 -8.93
N ILE A 18 0.28 -2.52 -7.82
CA ILE A 18 -0.41 -2.21 -6.56
C ILE A 18 -0.10 -0.78 -6.12
N GLY A 19 1.16 -0.37 -6.25
CA GLY A 19 1.55 0.98 -5.85
C GLY A 19 0.82 2.06 -6.62
N GLU A 20 0.67 1.86 -7.93
CA GLU A 20 -0.08 2.80 -8.76
C GLU A 20 -1.54 2.82 -8.40
N ASN A 21 -2.09 1.67 -8.04
CA ASN A 21 -3.49 1.58 -7.64
C ASN A 21 -3.73 2.28 -6.30
N ILE A 22 -2.78 2.15 -5.38
CA ILE A 22 -2.84 2.88 -4.11
C ILE A 22 -2.82 4.38 -4.39
N ARG A 23 -1.90 4.81 -5.25
CA ARG A 23 -1.78 6.22 -5.60
C ARG A 23 -3.07 6.74 -6.22
N ALA A 24 -3.65 5.96 -7.15
CA ALA A 24 -4.88 6.37 -7.82
C ALA A 24 -6.02 6.57 -6.82
N GLN A 25 -6.16 5.65 -5.86
CA GLN A 25 -7.20 5.79 -4.84
C GLN A 25 -6.93 7.00 -3.95
N ARG A 26 -5.67 7.20 -3.57
CA ARG A 26 -5.30 8.34 -2.74
C ARG A 26 -5.64 9.65 -3.45
N GLU A 27 -5.25 9.76 -4.72
CA GLU A 27 -5.50 10.98 -5.48
C GLU A 27 -6.98 11.22 -5.73
N LYS A 28 -7.71 10.15 -5.96
CA LYS A 28 -9.16 10.24 -6.13
C LYS A 28 -9.82 10.83 -4.90
N LEU A 29 -9.32 10.51 -3.72
CA LEU A 29 -9.84 11.02 -2.47
C LEU A 29 -9.17 12.33 -2.06
N LYS A 30 -8.26 12.85 -2.88
CA LYS A 30 -7.58 14.12 -2.64
C LYS A 30 -6.79 14.13 -1.34
N ILE A 31 -6.15 13.01 -1.05
CA ILE A 31 -5.31 12.86 0.14
C ILE A 31 -3.86 13.07 -0.29
N ARG A 32 -3.14 13.96 0.40
CA ARG A 32 -1.70 14.13 0.12
C ARG A 32 -0.93 12.95 0.68
N GLN A 33 0.25 12.69 0.14
CA GLN A 33 1.09 11.59 0.63
C GLN A 33 1.37 11.69 2.13
N ILE A 34 1.69 12.91 2.59
CA ILE A 34 2.00 13.10 4.01
C ILE A 34 0.79 12.78 4.89
N ASP A 35 -0.40 13.11 4.42
CA ASP A 35 -1.62 12.82 5.16
C ASP A 35 -1.93 11.33 5.13
N MET A 36 -1.63 10.67 4.02
CA MET A 36 -1.80 9.22 3.92
C MET A 36 -0.90 8.49 4.91
N VAL A 37 0.35 8.94 5.02
CA VAL A 37 1.28 8.37 5.99
C VAL A 37 0.73 8.55 7.41
N ALA A 38 0.21 9.74 7.73
CA ALA A 38 -0.39 9.97 9.05
C ALA A 38 -1.57 9.04 9.31
N LYS A 39 -2.41 8.81 8.31
CA LYS A 39 -3.54 7.90 8.44
C LYS A 39 -3.08 6.46 8.64
N LEU A 40 -2.03 6.06 7.95
CA LEU A 40 -1.47 4.73 8.12
C LEU A 40 -0.91 4.54 9.52
N GLN A 41 -0.25 5.57 10.06
CA GLN A 41 0.28 5.50 11.42
C GLN A 41 -0.85 5.34 12.44
N VAL A 42 -1.96 6.02 12.24
CA VAL A 42 -3.14 5.85 13.09
C VAL A 42 -3.65 4.40 13.03
N GLU A 43 -3.52 3.77 11.86
CA GLU A 43 -3.92 2.38 11.68
C GLU A 43 -2.87 1.39 12.20
N GLY A 44 -1.81 1.88 12.82
CA GLY A 44 -0.78 1.01 13.38
C GLY A 44 0.34 0.65 12.42
N ILE A 45 0.40 1.28 11.24
CA ILE A 45 1.44 1.00 10.26
C ILE A 45 2.56 2.02 10.43
N ASP A 46 3.69 1.54 10.92
CA ASP A 46 4.85 2.38 11.14
C ASP A 46 5.64 2.51 9.84
N ILE A 47 5.34 3.53 9.07
CA ILE A 47 5.95 3.72 7.77
C ILE A 47 6.38 5.19 7.62
N SER A 48 7.54 5.39 6.98
CA SER A 48 8.01 6.74 6.69
C SER A 48 7.45 7.23 5.37
N ILE A 49 7.50 8.55 5.16
CA ILE A 49 7.09 9.12 3.88
C ILE A 49 7.95 8.60 2.74
N TYR A 50 9.23 8.32 3.02
CA TYR A 50 10.13 7.82 1.98
C TYR A 50 9.77 6.41 1.55
N SER A 51 9.48 5.53 2.50
CA SER A 51 9.04 4.18 2.20
C SER A 51 7.69 4.20 1.48
N TYR A 52 6.78 5.03 1.96
CA TYR A 52 5.46 5.14 1.35
C TYR A 52 5.59 5.57 -0.12
N ASN A 53 6.43 6.58 -0.37
CA ASN A 53 6.65 7.07 -1.73
C ASN A 53 7.19 5.96 -2.63
N ARG A 54 8.14 5.16 -2.12
CA ARG A 54 8.70 4.05 -2.90
C ARG A 54 7.67 2.98 -3.20
N ILE A 55 6.74 2.74 -2.29
CA ILE A 55 5.66 1.78 -2.53
C ILE A 55 4.76 2.26 -3.66
N GLU A 56 4.40 3.53 -3.66
CA GLU A 56 3.59 4.07 -4.76
C GLU A 56 4.33 4.00 -6.09
N LYS A 57 5.65 4.17 -6.07
CA LYS A 57 6.46 4.10 -7.29
C LYS A 57 6.73 2.68 -7.76
N GLY A 58 6.44 1.69 -6.93
CA GLY A 58 6.68 0.30 -7.28
C GLY A 58 8.09 -0.19 -7.01
N THR A 59 8.91 0.61 -6.32
CA THR A 59 10.28 0.23 -6.00
C THR A 59 10.41 -0.44 -4.64
N GLN A 60 9.33 -0.53 -3.89
CA GLN A 60 9.27 -1.24 -2.64
C GLN A 60 7.91 -1.93 -2.55
N ASN A 61 7.91 -3.18 -2.12
CA ASN A 61 6.66 -3.94 -1.99
C ASN A 61 5.97 -3.62 -0.67
N PRO A 62 4.66 -3.48 -0.66
CA PRO A 62 3.92 -3.26 0.57
C PRO A 62 3.80 -4.55 1.38
N THR A 63 3.49 -4.41 2.67
CA THR A 63 3.13 -5.56 3.49
C THR A 63 1.63 -5.80 3.39
N VAL A 64 1.21 -7.00 3.78
CA VAL A 64 -0.22 -7.33 3.83
C VAL A 64 -0.92 -6.39 4.81
N SER A 65 -0.29 -6.13 5.96
CA SER A 65 -0.86 -5.24 6.97
C SER A 65 -1.11 -3.84 6.41
N MET A 66 -0.18 -3.33 5.61
CA MET A 66 -0.35 -2.03 5.00
C MET A 66 -1.52 -2.03 4.01
N LEU A 67 -1.65 -3.09 3.22
CA LEU A 67 -2.75 -3.17 2.27
C LEU A 67 -4.10 -3.22 2.96
N CYS A 68 -4.19 -3.96 4.07
CA CYS A 68 -5.42 -3.98 4.86
C CYS A 68 -5.75 -2.60 5.41
N ALA A 69 -4.72 -1.88 5.89
CA ALA A 69 -4.92 -0.52 6.39
C ALA A 69 -5.38 0.42 5.26
N CYS A 70 -4.78 0.29 4.08
CA CYS A 70 -5.20 1.08 2.93
C CYS A 70 -6.67 0.83 2.59
N CYS A 71 -7.10 -0.41 2.63
CA CYS A 71 -8.51 -0.73 2.37
C CYS A 71 -9.41 -0.05 3.37
N ARG A 72 -9.03 -0.02 4.64
CA ARG A 72 -9.83 0.66 5.65
C ARG A 72 -9.88 2.17 5.42
N ILE A 73 -8.74 2.75 5.08
CA ILE A 73 -8.65 4.20 4.85
C ILE A 73 -9.46 4.60 3.62
N PHE A 74 -9.30 3.85 2.53
CA PHE A 74 -9.99 4.15 1.27
C PHE A 74 -11.41 3.64 1.25
N LYS A 75 -11.80 2.82 2.20
CA LYS A 75 -13.12 2.18 2.25
C LYS A 75 -13.36 1.37 0.98
N CYS A 76 -12.39 0.59 0.62
CA CYS A 76 -12.46 -0.28 -0.56
C CYS A 76 -12.03 -1.68 -0.18
N ASP A 77 -12.11 -2.61 -1.12
CA ASP A 77 -11.66 -3.97 -0.89
C ASP A 77 -10.32 -4.22 -1.60
N MET A 78 -9.77 -5.39 -1.38
CA MET A 78 -8.48 -5.75 -1.97
C MET A 78 -8.54 -5.79 -3.49
N ASN A 79 -9.69 -6.13 -4.06
CA ASN A 79 -9.83 -6.17 -5.52
C ASN A 79 -9.55 -4.81 -6.13
N THR A 80 -9.94 -3.74 -5.45
CA THR A 80 -9.66 -2.38 -5.91
C THR A 80 -8.15 -2.14 -5.99
N LEU A 81 -7.41 -2.56 -4.96
CA LEU A 81 -5.96 -2.33 -4.93
C LEU A 81 -5.22 -3.21 -5.92
N PHE A 82 -5.73 -4.39 -6.20
CA PHE A 82 -5.10 -5.30 -7.15
C PHE A 82 -5.62 -5.09 -8.57
N ALA A 83 -6.65 -4.28 -8.73
CA ALA A 83 -7.28 -3.99 -10.03
C ALA A 83 -7.78 -5.26 -10.71
N ILE A 84 -8.40 -6.12 -9.95
CA ILE A 84 -8.94 -7.37 -10.47
C ILE A 84 -10.43 -7.23 -10.72
#